data_7d058e1a2f5f777f6c9b695c79bc022e
#
_entry.id   7d058e1a2f5f777f6c9b695c79bc022e
#
_cell.length_a   1.000
_cell.length_b   1.000
_cell.length_c   1.000
_cell.angle_alpha   90.00
_cell.angle_beta   90.00
_cell.angle_gamma   90.00
#
_symmetry.space_group_name_H-M   'P 1'
#
loop_
_entity.id
_entity.type
_entity.pdbx_description
1 polymer ?
#
loop_
_entity_poly.entity_id
_entity_poly.type
_entity_poly.pdbx_seq_one_letter_code
_entity_poly.pdbx_strand_id
1 'polypeptide(L)'
;MTSTFNRRMLITRLGTALSALGLGSLLATKAEAKSRDSEVRKLNRDGKPADGTQMITPFILHHGLIYVAGQGANSNGPVGKEDIDSHTTKVMENVKELVVAGGGTMDSILQLTVYLADISYYEPMNKIFKTYFPHGGPARTTVAVAALPGNSKVEINCIAAVVRK
;
A
#
# COMPACT_ATOMS: atom_id res chain seq x y z
N MET A 1 10.78 -50.72 -15.86
CA MET A 1 9.68 -49.84 -16.24
C MET A 1 9.07 -49.25 -14.97
N THR A 2 9.48 -48.05 -14.57
CA THR A 2 8.99 -47.35 -13.37
C THR A 2 7.91 -46.36 -13.79
N SER A 3 6.66 -46.65 -13.40
CA SER A 3 5.51 -45.79 -13.63
C SER A 3 5.62 -44.54 -12.74
N THR A 4 5.89 -43.40 -13.33
CA THR A 4 5.81 -42.08 -12.66
C THR A 4 4.34 -41.72 -12.38
N PHE A 5 3.94 -41.92 -11.14
CA PHE A 5 2.58 -41.54 -10.65
C PHE A 5 2.43 -40.03 -10.65
N ASN A 6 1.61 -39.53 -11.56
CA ASN A 6 1.42 -38.07 -11.77
C ASN A 6 0.57 -37.45 -10.67
N ARG A 7 1.20 -36.81 -9.66
CA ARG A 7 0.55 -36.17 -8.52
C ARG A 7 -0.50 -35.11 -8.88
N ARG A 8 -0.45 -34.55 -10.09
CA ARG A 8 -1.41 -33.54 -10.57
C ARG A 8 -2.80 -34.14 -10.82
N MET A 9 -2.88 -35.42 -11.23
CA MET A 9 -4.17 -36.10 -11.47
C MET A 9 -4.93 -36.43 -10.18
N LEU A 10 -4.24 -36.62 -9.05
CA LEU A 10 -4.88 -36.94 -7.78
C LEU A 10 -5.59 -35.73 -7.16
N ILE A 11 -5.00 -34.54 -7.34
CA ILE A 11 -5.57 -33.28 -6.80
C ILE A 11 -6.86 -32.90 -7.55
N THR A 12 -6.90 -33.11 -8.86
CA THR A 12 -8.09 -32.80 -9.67
C THR A 12 -9.26 -33.77 -9.38
N ARG A 13 -8.98 -35.03 -9.05
CA ARG A 13 -10.02 -36.01 -8.71
C ARG A 13 -10.58 -35.85 -7.28
N LEU A 14 -9.76 -35.40 -6.32
CA LEU A 14 -10.26 -35.07 -4.97
C LEU A 14 -11.13 -33.80 -4.96
N GLY A 15 -10.80 -32.81 -5.81
CA GLY A 15 -11.56 -31.56 -5.91
C GLY A 15 -13.01 -31.79 -6.39
N THR A 16 -13.23 -32.69 -7.35
CA THR A 16 -14.55 -33.03 -7.89
C THR A 16 -15.43 -33.85 -6.94
N ALA A 17 -14.82 -34.67 -6.06
CA ALA A 17 -15.59 -35.45 -5.07
C ALA A 17 -16.06 -34.61 -3.87
N LEU A 18 -15.29 -33.56 -3.46
CA LEU A 18 -15.68 -32.66 -2.38
C LEU A 18 -16.75 -31.62 -2.77
N SER A 19 -16.83 -31.26 -4.06
CA SER A 19 -17.86 -30.31 -4.55
C SER A 19 -19.29 -30.86 -4.46
N ALA A 20 -19.44 -32.18 -4.53
CA ALA A 20 -20.76 -32.85 -4.40
C ALA A 20 -21.33 -32.81 -2.97
N LEU A 21 -20.52 -32.52 -1.94
CA LEU A 21 -20.94 -32.45 -0.53
C LEU A 21 -20.96 -31.01 0.04
N GLY A 22 -20.88 -29.97 -0.80
CA GLY A 22 -20.89 -28.57 -0.37
C GLY A 22 -19.59 -28.09 0.29
N LEU A 23 -18.70 -29.01 0.68
CA LEU A 23 -17.39 -28.71 1.30
C LEU A 23 -16.34 -28.26 0.26
N GLY A 24 -16.51 -28.68 -1.00
CA GLY A 24 -15.60 -28.33 -2.10
C GLY A 24 -15.62 -26.85 -2.46
N SER A 25 -16.79 -26.18 -2.36
CA SER A 25 -16.91 -24.75 -2.66
C SER A 25 -16.20 -23.88 -1.61
N LEU A 26 -16.26 -24.27 -0.33
CA LEU A 26 -15.61 -23.54 0.76
C LEU A 26 -14.08 -23.65 0.71
N LEU A 27 -13.56 -24.81 0.31
CA LEU A 27 -12.13 -25.04 0.15
C LEU A 27 -11.59 -24.35 -1.11
N ALA A 28 -12.35 -24.36 -2.21
CA ALA A 28 -11.99 -23.66 -3.43
C ALA A 28 -11.95 -22.14 -3.23
N THR A 29 -12.98 -21.55 -2.59
CA THR A 29 -13.00 -20.11 -2.30
C THR A 29 -11.86 -19.68 -1.35
N LYS A 30 -11.51 -20.52 -0.37
CA LYS A 30 -10.38 -20.25 0.54
C LYS A 30 -9.02 -20.37 -0.15
N ALA A 31 -8.87 -21.30 -1.09
CA ALA A 31 -7.66 -21.46 -1.90
C ALA A 31 -7.51 -20.32 -2.90
N GLU A 32 -8.58 -19.87 -3.55
CA GLU A 32 -8.57 -18.72 -4.44
C GLU A 32 -8.29 -17.40 -3.69
N ALA A 33 -8.87 -17.19 -2.52
CA ALA A 33 -8.59 -16.05 -1.68
C ALA A 33 -7.11 -16.02 -1.25
N LYS A 34 -6.54 -17.17 -0.86
CA LYS A 34 -5.12 -17.30 -0.51
C LYS A 34 -4.20 -17.07 -1.72
N SER A 35 -4.60 -17.53 -2.92
CA SER A 35 -3.86 -17.29 -4.15
C SER A 35 -3.85 -15.82 -4.54
N ARG A 36 -4.98 -15.11 -4.43
CA ARG A 36 -5.08 -13.66 -4.68
C ARG A 36 -4.27 -12.84 -3.67
N ASP A 37 -4.20 -13.26 -2.43
CA ASP A 37 -3.43 -12.57 -1.38
C ASP A 37 -1.91 -12.70 -1.62
N SER A 38 -1.45 -13.76 -2.29
CA SER A 38 -0.04 -13.96 -2.65
C SER A 38 0.36 -13.31 -3.99
N GLU A 39 -0.57 -12.81 -4.77
CA GLU A 39 -0.29 -12.14 -6.04
C GLU A 39 0.15 -10.69 -5.81
N VAL A 40 1.16 -10.24 -6.57
CA VAL A 40 1.57 -8.84 -6.60
C VAL A 40 0.59 -8.05 -7.46
N ARG A 41 -0.24 -7.24 -6.85
CA ARG A 41 -1.25 -6.43 -7.54
C ARG A 41 -0.82 -4.97 -7.60
N LYS A 42 -0.50 -4.48 -8.80
CA LYS A 42 -0.17 -3.09 -9.09
C LYS A 42 -1.46 -2.31 -9.35
N LEU A 43 -1.68 -1.22 -8.63
CA LEU A 43 -2.94 -0.48 -8.66
C LEU A 43 -2.72 1.02 -8.90
N ASN A 44 -3.67 1.62 -9.60
CA ASN A 44 -3.79 3.05 -9.78
C ASN A 44 -4.33 3.72 -8.50
N ARG A 45 -4.31 5.06 -8.45
CA ARG A 45 -4.82 5.83 -7.29
C ARG A 45 -6.27 5.51 -6.93
N ASP A 46 -7.10 5.19 -7.92
CA ASP A 46 -8.52 4.81 -7.74
C ASP A 46 -8.73 3.34 -7.34
N GLY A 47 -7.66 2.60 -7.07
CA GLY A 47 -7.71 1.18 -6.70
C GLY A 47 -7.93 0.21 -7.86
N LYS A 48 -8.03 0.69 -9.10
CA LYS A 48 -8.13 -0.18 -10.27
C LYS A 48 -6.76 -0.72 -10.69
N PRO A 49 -6.72 -1.88 -11.39
CA PRO A 49 -5.48 -2.42 -11.91
C PRO A 49 -4.71 -1.40 -12.77
N ALA A 50 -3.41 -1.31 -12.55
CA ALA A 50 -2.51 -0.55 -13.38
C ALA A 50 -2.36 -1.20 -14.76
N ASP A 51 -2.31 -0.41 -15.82
CA ASP A 51 -2.16 -0.89 -17.20
C ASP A 51 -0.72 -1.26 -17.57
N GLY A 52 0.24 -0.97 -16.69
CA GLY A 52 1.65 -1.27 -16.90
C GLY A 52 2.43 -0.22 -17.70
N THR A 53 1.81 0.88 -18.09
CA THR A 53 2.47 1.96 -18.84
C THR A 53 3.12 3.01 -17.95
N GLN A 54 2.68 3.13 -16.69
CA GLN A 54 3.23 4.08 -15.74
C GLN A 54 4.62 3.69 -15.25
N MET A 55 5.52 4.68 -15.19
CA MET A 55 6.87 4.49 -14.64
C MET A 55 6.85 4.14 -13.15
N ILE A 56 5.91 4.70 -12.38
CA ILE A 56 5.76 4.47 -10.94
C ILE A 56 4.33 4.03 -10.65
N THR A 57 4.18 2.90 -9.97
CA THR A 57 2.88 2.43 -9.48
C THR A 57 2.55 3.15 -8.17
N PRO A 58 1.38 3.83 -8.06
CA PRO A 58 1.01 4.55 -6.83
C PRO A 58 1.01 3.67 -5.59
N PHE A 59 0.47 2.45 -5.66
CA PHE A 59 0.57 1.47 -4.60
C PHE A 59 0.45 0.03 -5.11
N ILE A 60 0.98 -0.89 -4.31
CA ILE A 60 0.99 -2.33 -4.59
C ILE A 60 0.35 -3.05 -3.42
N LEU A 61 -0.52 -4.04 -3.71
CA LEU A 61 -1.02 -4.99 -2.73
C LEU A 61 -0.27 -6.31 -2.86
N HIS A 62 0.21 -6.85 -1.73
CA HIS A 62 0.86 -8.15 -1.67
C HIS A 62 0.79 -8.71 -0.25
N HIS A 63 0.32 -9.93 -0.09
CA HIS A 63 0.21 -10.62 1.20
C HIS A 63 -0.53 -9.82 2.28
N GLY A 64 -1.62 -9.12 1.91
CA GLY A 64 -2.39 -8.31 2.85
C GLY A 64 -1.71 -7.01 3.28
N LEU A 65 -0.62 -6.62 2.61
CA LEU A 65 0.07 -5.37 2.81
C LEU A 65 -0.14 -4.42 1.63
N ILE A 66 -0.15 -3.13 1.95
CA ILE A 66 -0.26 -2.00 1.02
C ILE A 66 1.08 -1.28 1.01
N TYR A 67 1.79 -1.33 -0.10
CA TYR A 67 3.06 -0.62 -0.31
C TYR A 67 2.78 0.65 -1.08
N VAL A 68 2.82 1.79 -0.41
CA VAL A 68 2.55 3.12 -1.00
C VAL A 68 3.86 3.74 -1.45
N ALA A 69 3.93 4.14 -2.72
CA ALA A 69 5.05 4.85 -3.29
C ALA A 69 5.23 6.24 -2.63
N GLY A 70 6.41 6.84 -2.78
CA GLY A 70 6.69 8.21 -2.29
C GLY A 70 5.62 9.20 -2.77
N GLN A 71 5.03 9.91 -1.82
CA GLN A 71 4.03 10.95 -2.04
C GLN A 71 4.62 12.30 -1.68
N GLY A 72 4.95 13.10 -2.69
CA GLY A 72 5.28 14.51 -2.51
C GLY A 72 4.02 15.39 -2.56
N ALA A 73 4.13 16.64 -2.19
CA ALA A 73 3.03 17.60 -2.30
C ALA A 73 2.60 17.84 -3.77
N ASN A 74 3.49 17.53 -4.72
CA ASN A 74 3.25 17.60 -6.16
C ASN A 74 2.61 16.34 -6.77
N SER A 75 2.34 15.28 -6.01
CA SER A 75 1.84 14.00 -6.52
C SER A 75 0.46 14.12 -7.19
N ASN A 76 -0.33 15.14 -6.84
CA ASN A 76 -1.63 15.46 -7.45
C ASN A 76 -1.61 16.82 -8.18
N GLY A 77 -0.47 17.20 -8.73
CA GLY A 77 -0.33 18.44 -9.50
C GLY A 77 0.81 19.34 -9.01
N PRO A 78 1.11 20.42 -9.71
CA PRO A 78 2.19 21.32 -9.37
C PRO A 78 1.96 21.97 -7.99
N VAL A 79 3.06 22.22 -7.27
CA VAL A 79 3.05 22.99 -6.02
C VAL A 79 3.56 24.40 -6.28
N GLY A 80 3.01 25.36 -5.56
CA GLY A 80 3.47 26.74 -5.55
C GLY A 80 4.57 26.97 -4.50
N LYS A 81 4.56 28.18 -3.93
CA LYS A 81 5.50 28.57 -2.85
C LYS A 81 4.88 28.34 -1.45
N GLU A 82 3.96 27.38 -1.35
CA GLU A 82 3.31 27.09 -0.07
C GLU A 82 4.33 26.71 1.01
N ASP A 83 3.93 26.88 2.26
CA ASP A 83 4.73 26.54 3.43
C ASP A 83 4.80 25.02 3.67
N ILE A 84 5.54 24.62 4.68
CA ILE A 84 5.71 23.22 5.05
C ILE A 84 4.39 22.62 5.61
N ASP A 85 3.56 23.41 6.26
CA ASP A 85 2.29 22.94 6.84
C ASP A 85 1.35 22.52 5.70
N SER A 86 1.21 23.34 4.66
CA SER A 86 0.43 23.05 3.45
C SER A 86 0.97 21.82 2.71
N HIS A 87 2.30 21.73 2.51
CA HIS A 87 2.92 20.58 1.87
C HIS A 87 2.68 19.29 2.67
N THR A 88 2.84 19.35 4.01
CA THR A 88 2.61 18.19 4.86
C THR A 88 1.16 17.73 4.79
N THR A 89 0.21 18.65 4.84
CA THR A 89 -1.22 18.34 4.71
C THR A 89 -1.50 17.64 3.38
N LYS A 90 -1.04 18.19 2.25
CA LYS A 90 -1.21 17.57 0.92
C LYS A 90 -0.63 16.16 0.87
N VAL A 91 0.58 15.97 1.39
CA VAL A 91 1.25 14.66 1.42
C VAL A 91 0.49 13.65 2.26
N MET A 92 0.02 14.05 3.45
CA MET A 92 -0.74 13.16 4.33
C MET A 92 -2.09 12.77 3.72
N GLU A 93 -2.79 13.69 3.04
CA GLU A 93 -4.02 13.36 2.32
C GLU A 93 -3.74 12.42 1.13
N ASN A 94 -2.64 12.61 0.38
CA ASN A 94 -2.24 11.69 -0.67
C ASN A 94 -1.96 10.27 -0.14
N VAL A 95 -1.26 10.15 0.99
CA VAL A 95 -0.99 8.86 1.66
C VAL A 95 -2.29 8.21 2.10
N LYS A 96 -3.17 8.98 2.76
CA LYS A 96 -4.49 8.50 3.23
C LYS A 96 -5.35 7.99 2.08
N GLU A 97 -5.42 8.73 0.98
CA GLU A 97 -6.15 8.32 -0.23
C GLU A 97 -5.70 6.93 -0.71
N LEU A 98 -4.38 6.71 -0.85
CA LEU A 98 -3.84 5.46 -1.36
C LEU A 98 -4.00 4.30 -0.36
N VAL A 99 -3.83 4.55 0.93
CA VAL A 99 -4.04 3.55 1.98
C VAL A 99 -5.51 3.11 2.00
N VAL A 100 -6.46 4.05 1.91
CA VAL A 100 -7.90 3.75 1.87
C VAL A 100 -8.28 3.03 0.58
N ALA A 101 -7.76 3.45 -0.58
CA ALA A 101 -7.96 2.77 -1.86
C ALA A 101 -7.43 1.32 -1.84
N GLY A 102 -6.36 1.06 -1.07
CA GLY A 102 -5.82 -0.28 -0.83
C GLY A 102 -6.60 -1.12 0.18
N GLY A 103 -7.62 -0.57 0.84
CA GLY A 103 -8.42 -1.25 1.86
C GLY A 103 -7.85 -1.15 3.28
N GLY A 104 -6.96 -0.19 3.53
CA GLY A 104 -6.42 0.13 4.85
C GLY A 104 -7.11 1.33 5.52
N THR A 105 -6.58 1.74 6.65
CA THR A 105 -6.91 2.96 7.38
C THR A 105 -5.63 3.66 7.84
N MET A 106 -5.69 4.90 8.30
CA MET A 106 -4.52 5.58 8.87
C MET A 106 -3.94 4.78 10.04
N ASP A 107 -4.77 4.20 10.89
CA ASP A 107 -4.34 3.36 12.02
C ASP A 107 -3.75 2.01 11.58
N SER A 108 -3.96 1.59 10.33
CA SER A 108 -3.37 0.37 9.79
C SER A 108 -1.98 0.57 9.19
N ILE A 109 -1.46 1.81 9.18
CA ILE A 109 -0.09 2.09 8.74
C ILE A 109 0.88 1.48 9.76
N LEU A 110 1.74 0.59 9.27
CA LEU A 110 2.73 -0.12 10.10
C LEU A 110 4.02 0.67 10.20
N GLN A 111 4.47 1.19 9.06
CA GLN A 111 5.73 1.91 8.93
C GLN A 111 5.60 3.01 7.88
N LEU A 112 6.26 4.14 8.11
CA LEU A 112 6.46 5.16 7.11
C LEU A 112 7.84 5.80 7.21
N THR A 113 8.29 6.34 6.11
CA THR A 113 9.51 7.15 6.04
C THR A 113 9.15 8.55 5.57
N VAL A 114 9.63 9.54 6.31
CA VAL A 114 9.49 10.96 5.99
C VAL A 114 10.83 11.48 5.48
N TYR A 115 10.84 12.03 4.28
CA TYR A 115 11.96 12.74 3.68
C TYR A 115 11.64 14.23 3.70
N LEU A 116 12.54 15.03 4.26
CA LEU A 116 12.44 16.49 4.35
C LEU A 116 13.48 17.13 3.42
N ALA A 117 13.09 18.16 2.69
CA ALA A 117 14.04 18.93 1.90
C ALA A 117 15.00 19.78 2.77
N ASP A 118 14.64 20.02 4.04
CA ASP A 118 15.47 20.69 5.03
C ASP A 118 15.08 20.20 6.43
N ILE A 119 16.05 19.97 7.30
CA ILE A 119 15.81 19.50 8.68
C ILE A 119 15.05 20.52 9.54
N SER A 120 15.11 21.79 9.21
CA SER A 120 14.32 22.84 9.88
C SER A 120 12.81 22.66 9.73
N TYR A 121 12.36 21.85 8.76
CA TYR A 121 10.97 21.49 8.59
C TYR A 121 10.47 20.40 9.56
N TYR A 122 11.35 19.83 10.39
CA TYR A 122 11.00 18.71 11.27
C TYR A 122 9.87 19.05 12.24
N GLU A 123 9.97 20.14 12.98
CA GLU A 123 8.96 20.52 13.98
C GLU A 123 7.64 21.02 13.35
N PRO A 124 7.64 21.90 12.32
CA PRO A 124 6.40 22.26 11.63
C PRO A 124 5.68 21.04 11.03
N MET A 125 6.42 20.15 10.35
CA MET A 125 5.87 18.91 9.81
C MET A 125 5.26 18.05 10.90
N ASN A 126 5.93 17.86 12.03
CA ASN A 126 5.42 17.06 13.15
C ASN A 126 4.10 17.58 13.71
N LYS A 127 3.92 18.89 13.76
CA LYS A 127 2.67 19.52 14.21
C LYS A 127 1.48 19.06 13.37
N ILE A 128 1.61 19.06 12.05
CA ILE A 128 0.57 18.59 11.12
C ILE A 128 0.46 17.07 11.16
N PHE A 129 1.58 16.34 11.10
CA PHE A 129 1.61 14.87 11.13
C PHE A 129 0.83 14.31 12.32
N LYS A 130 0.99 14.88 13.51
CA LYS A 130 0.33 14.43 14.74
C LYS A 130 -1.20 14.46 14.65
N THR A 131 -1.77 15.36 13.86
CA THR A 131 -3.24 15.45 13.70
C THR A 131 -3.85 14.25 12.99
N TYR A 132 -3.05 13.51 12.22
CA TYR A 132 -3.47 12.30 11.51
C TYR A 132 -3.41 11.03 12.37
N PHE A 133 -2.76 11.09 13.54
CA PHE A 133 -2.55 9.95 14.43
C PHE A 133 -2.88 10.29 15.89
N PRO A 134 -4.16 10.56 16.20
CA PRO A 134 -4.58 11.00 17.54
C PRO A 134 -4.39 9.92 18.62
N HIS A 135 -4.31 8.65 18.23
CA HIS A 135 -4.18 7.50 19.15
C HIS A 135 -2.77 6.88 19.17
N GLY A 136 -1.81 7.54 18.55
CA GLY A 136 -0.43 7.07 18.42
C GLY A 136 -0.04 6.81 16.97
N GLY A 137 1.18 7.22 16.61
CA GLY A 137 1.68 7.10 15.23
C GLY A 137 2.31 5.73 14.94
N PRO A 138 2.49 5.40 13.64
CA PRO A 138 3.19 4.20 13.20
C PRO A 138 4.70 4.26 13.48
N ALA A 139 5.41 3.15 13.27
CA ALA A 139 6.87 3.17 13.22
C ALA A 139 7.32 4.18 12.15
N ARG A 140 8.18 5.14 12.52
CA ARG A 140 8.60 6.23 11.63
C ARG A 140 10.10 6.42 11.61
N THR A 141 10.64 6.60 10.40
CA THR A 141 11.99 7.17 10.19
C THR A 141 11.84 8.54 9.54
N THR A 142 12.58 9.53 9.99
CA THR A 142 12.61 10.88 9.39
C THR A 142 14.04 11.28 9.11
N VAL A 143 14.30 11.71 7.87
CA VAL A 143 15.62 12.18 7.41
C VAL A 143 15.47 13.43 6.55
N ALA A 144 16.47 14.29 6.56
CA ALA A 144 16.62 15.33 5.56
C ALA A 144 17.42 14.79 4.37
N VAL A 145 17.06 15.20 3.16
CA VAL A 145 17.68 14.78 1.90
C VAL A 145 18.16 15.99 1.12
N ALA A 146 19.04 15.76 0.14
CA ALA A 146 19.62 16.85 -0.65
C ALA A 146 18.57 17.62 -1.48
N ALA A 147 17.54 16.93 -2.00
CA ALA A 147 16.43 17.53 -2.73
C ALA A 147 15.26 16.53 -2.84
N LEU A 148 14.08 17.05 -3.11
CA LEU A 148 12.87 16.28 -3.42
C LEU A 148 12.32 16.68 -4.80
N PRO A 149 11.77 15.73 -5.58
CA PRO A 149 11.19 16.02 -6.88
C PRO A 149 10.06 17.05 -6.81
N GLY A 150 9.93 17.87 -7.87
CA GLY A 150 8.81 18.80 -8.03
C GLY A 150 8.70 19.88 -6.95
N ASN A 151 9.81 20.26 -6.34
CA ASN A 151 9.90 21.29 -5.28
C ASN A 151 9.06 20.95 -4.02
N SER A 152 8.74 19.68 -3.79
CA SER A 152 8.10 19.28 -2.55
C SER A 152 9.04 19.52 -1.36
N LYS A 153 8.52 20.02 -0.24
CA LYS A 153 9.28 20.21 1.00
C LYS A 153 9.31 18.95 1.87
N VAL A 154 8.39 18.04 1.60
CA VAL A 154 8.27 16.75 2.29
C VAL A 154 7.78 15.68 1.33
N GLU A 155 8.29 14.47 1.48
CA GLU A 155 7.81 13.27 0.80
C GLU A 155 7.64 12.15 1.83
N ILE A 156 6.61 11.33 1.66
CA ILE A 156 6.32 10.20 2.56
C ILE A 156 5.96 8.97 1.74
N ASN A 157 6.58 7.84 2.07
CA ASN A 157 6.13 6.52 1.65
C ASN A 157 5.73 5.69 2.88
N CYS A 158 4.89 4.66 2.70
CA CYS A 158 4.48 3.83 3.82
C CYS A 158 4.18 2.39 3.43
N ILE A 159 4.13 1.54 4.45
CA ILE A 159 3.57 0.19 4.40
C ILE A 159 2.39 0.16 5.38
N ALA A 160 1.23 -0.25 4.91
CA ALA A 160 0.03 -0.41 5.72
C ALA A 160 -0.54 -1.83 5.60
N ALA A 161 -1.34 -2.25 6.58
CA ALA A 161 -2.09 -3.49 6.50
C ALA A 161 -3.46 -3.27 5.84
N VAL A 162 -3.92 -4.25 5.06
CA VAL A 162 -5.32 -4.33 4.62
C VAL A 162 -6.17 -4.69 5.83
N VAL A 163 -7.20 -3.89 6.10
CA VAL A 163 -8.16 -4.15 7.19
C VAL A 163 -9.29 -5.00 6.63
N ARG A 164 -9.38 -6.25 7.08
CA ARG A 164 -10.51 -7.13 6.74
C ARG A 164 -11.74 -6.70 7.55
N LYS A 165 -12.81 -6.37 6.84
CA LYS A 165 -14.13 -6.18 7.45
C LYS A 165 -14.76 -7.51 7.81
#